data_937813b0fce02e8091ae76f696e46c78
#
_entry.id   937813b0fce02e8091ae76f696e46c78
#
_cell.length_a   1.000
_cell.length_b   1.000
_cell.length_c   1.000
_cell.angle_alpha   90.00
_cell.angle_beta   90.00
_cell.angle_gamma   90.00
#
_symmetry.space_group_name_H-M   'P 1'
#
loop_
_entity.id
_entity.type
_entity.pdbx_description
1 polymer ?
#
loop_
_entity_poly.entity_id
_entity_poly.type
_entity_poly.pdbx_seq_one_letter_code
_entity_poly.pdbx_strand_id
1 'polypeptide(L)'
;MRRYPIQTLLLLAFATGHAFSLQAGQGEPVSLGNPRVQPIQPNSLQLLANGRSGSGEIHGPNARLQLQALTVDQQGKTIDLTRRVAYQVHPAGSLLVDSQGRVTPQKNGPVTVTVTSGNMTATAEINVKNFDSPPRLNFFNNIVPIFTKFGCNAGGCHGKSGGQNGFSLSLLGFEPAEDYQYIVKEGRGRRVFPAAPTQSLLLQKAIGEVPHGGGVRLSPESYEYDLLKQWIAQGMPYGEESDPVLTDLTVFPSRATLALEADLQLKVTAHYSDGSTQDVTNQSQFTPNNTDLAGSDDDGIVSMKGRAGIVAVMVRFQDRATAFLATVPLGAQISKLPPEKSPIDGPVFAKWTELGLPPSEIANDAVFIRRVTLDIAGRLPTEQESVQFLKSSGGNKRQKLIDRLLASDDYANFFAQKWTSILRNRVERNESRSGNYLFHEWVRESLAQNLPYDRFVARLITASGDVRINPAVNWHLKFQKMEERAEDTAQIFLGQRIQYAKCHHHPYEKWSQQDYWQFAAFFFNVTQKSGRRIYGKQARVQARNTKNNQMVWAAGLGAEPFQDLQGDGRIQLANWLTDSSNPFFAKMLV
;
A
#
# COMPACT_ATOMS: atom_id res chain seq x y z
N MET A 1 25.92 11.26 14.43
CA MET A 1 24.73 10.39 14.44
C MET A 1 24.70 9.62 15.76
N ARG A 2 23.72 9.87 16.62
CA ARG A 2 23.59 9.13 17.87
C ARG A 2 22.91 7.80 17.57
N ARG A 3 23.58 6.70 17.90
CA ARG A 3 23.10 5.34 17.73
C ARG A 3 22.15 5.04 18.89
N TYR A 4 20.89 4.75 18.61
CA TYR A 4 19.90 4.38 19.61
C TYR A 4 20.03 2.90 19.98
N PRO A 5 20.10 2.54 21.26
CA PRO A 5 20.09 1.16 21.70
C PRO A 5 18.71 0.51 21.50
N ILE A 6 18.67 -0.83 21.42
CA ILE A 6 17.43 -1.61 21.25
C ILE A 6 16.36 -1.23 22.30
N GLN A 7 16.77 -0.97 23.53
CA GLN A 7 15.88 -0.52 24.62
C GLN A 7 15.18 0.81 24.31
N THR A 8 15.87 1.76 23.71
CA THR A 8 15.31 3.09 23.39
C THR A 8 14.29 3.00 22.25
N LEU A 9 14.54 2.12 21.28
CA LEU A 9 13.64 1.92 20.13
C LEU A 9 12.35 1.16 20.49
N LEU A 10 12.42 0.23 21.44
CA LEU A 10 11.26 -0.53 21.93
C LEU A 10 10.41 0.25 22.95
N LEU A 11 10.93 1.34 23.52
CA LEU A 11 10.31 2.13 24.60
C LEU A 11 9.93 3.56 24.21
N LEU A 12 10.15 3.99 22.97
CA LEU A 12 9.67 5.29 22.49
C LEU A 12 8.14 5.45 22.59
N ALA A 13 7.43 4.37 22.93
CA ALA A 13 6.01 4.42 23.31
C ALA A 13 5.77 4.82 24.79
N PHE A 14 6.80 4.88 25.67
CA PHE A 14 6.50 4.91 27.12
C PHE A 14 7.39 5.77 28.01
N ALA A 15 8.16 6.68 27.65
CA ALA A 15 8.72 7.68 28.57
C ALA A 15 10.09 8.20 28.12
N THR A 16 10.27 9.44 28.19
CA THR A 16 11.15 10.18 29.07
C THR A 16 11.57 11.51 28.48
N GLY A 17 11.24 12.56 29.19
CA GLY A 17 11.73 13.91 28.93
C GLY A 17 13.24 13.99 29.14
N HIS A 18 13.98 14.03 28.05
CA HIS A 18 15.22 14.76 27.94
C HIS A 18 15.12 15.56 26.64
N ALA A 19 15.09 16.87 26.81
CA ALA A 19 15.13 17.82 25.71
C ALA A 19 16.48 17.66 24.97
N PHE A 20 16.46 17.01 23.83
CA PHE A 20 17.51 17.14 22.84
C PHE A 20 17.02 18.06 21.73
N SER A 21 17.62 19.22 21.65
CA SER A 21 17.51 20.07 20.47
C SER A 21 18.12 19.30 19.30
N LEU A 22 17.30 18.64 18.51
CA LEU A 22 17.64 18.22 17.15
C LEU A 22 17.54 19.47 16.27
N GLN A 23 18.68 20.08 15.92
CA GLN A 23 18.75 20.82 14.68
C GLN A 23 18.42 19.84 13.56
N ALA A 24 17.17 19.93 13.09
CA ALA A 24 16.74 19.28 11.87
C ALA A 24 17.57 19.87 10.74
N GLY A 25 18.53 19.08 10.24
CA GLY A 25 19.01 19.27 8.89
C GLY A 25 17.77 19.20 7.99
N GLN A 26 17.51 20.28 7.27
CA GLN A 26 16.45 20.37 6.27
C GLN A 26 16.79 19.42 5.11
N GLY A 27 16.54 18.13 5.30
CA GLY A 27 16.18 17.25 4.20
C GLY A 27 14.70 17.51 3.98
N GLU A 28 14.34 18.09 2.86
CA GLU A 28 12.95 18.21 2.44
C GLU A 28 12.28 16.82 2.59
N PRO A 29 11.10 16.73 3.24
CA PRO A 29 10.34 15.51 3.17
C PRO A 29 10.10 15.27 1.69
N VAL A 30 10.38 14.06 1.21
CA VAL A 30 9.91 13.60 -0.11
C VAL A 30 8.42 13.85 -0.08
N SER A 31 8.04 14.97 -0.64
CA SER A 31 6.69 15.34 -0.93
C SER A 31 6.17 14.24 -1.85
N LEU A 32 5.36 13.34 -1.32
CA LEU A 32 4.34 12.72 -2.14
C LEU A 32 3.57 13.91 -2.69
N GLY A 33 3.91 14.31 -3.91
CA GLY A 33 3.49 15.56 -4.54
C GLY A 33 1.99 15.59 -4.76
N ASN A 34 1.27 15.88 -3.69
CA ASN A 34 -0.10 16.32 -3.80
C ASN A 34 -0.04 17.83 -4.06
N PRO A 35 -0.36 18.29 -5.26
CA PRO A 35 -0.52 19.72 -5.48
C PRO A 35 -1.53 20.21 -4.45
N ARG A 36 -1.18 21.26 -3.72
CA ARG A 36 -2.04 21.87 -2.68
C ARG A 36 -3.37 22.23 -3.31
N VAL A 37 -4.36 21.35 -3.17
CA VAL A 37 -5.76 21.68 -3.39
C VAL A 37 -6.09 22.71 -2.32
N GLN A 38 -6.60 23.86 -2.72
CA GLN A 38 -7.08 24.83 -1.72
C GLN A 38 -8.17 24.15 -0.88
N PRO A 39 -8.08 24.20 0.45
CA PRO A 39 -9.10 23.59 1.30
C PRO A 39 -10.48 24.19 0.97
N ILE A 40 -11.48 23.31 0.85
CA ILE A 40 -12.87 23.73 0.61
C ILE A 40 -13.30 24.58 1.81
N GLN A 41 -13.73 25.80 1.53
CA GLN A 41 -14.21 26.71 2.58
C GLN A 41 -15.56 26.23 3.11
N PRO A 42 -15.82 26.31 4.44
CA PRO A 42 -17.12 25.97 5.00
C PRO A 42 -18.25 26.76 4.32
N ASN A 43 -19.35 26.08 4.03
CA ASN A 43 -20.53 26.62 3.36
C ASN A 43 -20.25 27.22 1.96
N SER A 44 -19.21 26.76 1.26
CA SER A 44 -18.97 27.05 -0.15
C SER A 44 -19.14 25.79 -1.00
N LEU A 45 -19.78 25.91 -2.15
CA LEU A 45 -19.89 24.82 -3.13
C LEU A 45 -18.71 24.89 -4.09
N GLN A 46 -18.06 23.77 -4.33
CA GLN A 46 -17.03 23.63 -5.37
C GLN A 46 -17.46 22.59 -6.39
N LEU A 47 -17.32 22.90 -7.67
CA LEU A 47 -17.48 21.96 -8.77
C LEU A 47 -16.09 21.63 -9.32
N LEU A 48 -15.67 20.38 -9.17
CA LEU A 48 -14.33 19.91 -9.50
C LEU A 48 -14.35 19.04 -10.76
N ALA A 49 -13.55 19.42 -11.74
CA ALA A 49 -13.45 18.71 -13.02
C ALA A 49 -12.19 17.83 -13.12
N ASN A 50 -11.07 18.17 -12.44
CA ASN A 50 -9.83 17.38 -12.44
C ASN A 50 -9.17 17.26 -11.05
N GLY A 51 -9.96 17.05 -9.99
CA GLY A 51 -9.47 17.08 -8.62
C GLY A 51 -8.92 18.46 -8.21
N ARG A 52 -9.08 19.47 -9.09
CA ARG A 52 -8.79 20.89 -8.89
C ARG A 52 -10.04 21.67 -9.24
N SER A 53 -10.29 22.75 -8.54
CA SER A 53 -11.39 23.62 -8.91
C SER A 53 -11.20 24.17 -10.32
N GLY A 54 -12.21 24.08 -11.16
CA GLY A 54 -12.47 24.97 -12.27
C GLY A 54 -12.15 24.51 -13.67
N SER A 55 -11.27 23.55 -13.99
CA SER A 55 -11.01 23.23 -15.40
C SER A 55 -10.71 21.75 -15.65
N GLY A 56 -11.16 21.23 -16.80
CA GLY A 56 -10.91 19.86 -17.26
C GLY A 56 -10.70 19.83 -18.77
N GLU A 57 -9.94 18.88 -19.25
CA GLU A 57 -9.78 18.59 -20.68
C GLU A 57 -10.10 17.13 -20.92
N ILE A 58 -10.84 16.84 -21.99
CA ILE A 58 -11.20 15.48 -22.40
C ILE A 58 -10.98 15.31 -23.91
N HIS A 59 -10.52 14.11 -24.30
CA HIS A 59 -10.11 13.82 -25.67
C HIS A 59 -10.90 12.67 -26.29
N GLY A 60 -11.59 12.95 -27.37
CA GLY A 60 -12.34 11.97 -28.18
C GLY A 60 -13.74 11.64 -27.64
N PRO A 61 -14.55 10.94 -28.40
CA PRO A 61 -15.96 10.64 -28.09
C PRO A 61 -16.09 9.61 -26.95
N ASN A 62 -15.07 8.79 -26.75
CA ASN A 62 -15.03 7.75 -25.70
C ASN A 62 -14.51 8.26 -24.37
N ALA A 63 -14.08 9.54 -24.28
CA ALA A 63 -13.60 10.10 -23.02
C ALA A 63 -14.74 10.19 -21.99
N ARG A 64 -14.39 10.03 -20.74
CA ARG A 64 -15.28 10.19 -19.59
C ARG A 64 -14.61 11.12 -18.59
N LEU A 65 -15.41 11.88 -17.87
CA LEU A 65 -14.94 12.73 -16.79
C LEU A 65 -15.94 12.67 -15.65
N GLN A 66 -15.48 12.44 -14.44
CA GLN A 66 -16.30 12.51 -13.23
C GLN A 66 -16.22 13.92 -12.65
N LEU A 67 -17.34 14.59 -12.56
CA LEU A 67 -17.50 15.82 -11.77
C LEU A 67 -17.77 15.47 -10.32
N GLN A 68 -17.28 16.33 -9.42
CA GLN A 68 -17.58 16.27 -7.99
C GLN A 68 -18.09 17.64 -7.52
N ALA A 69 -19.30 17.66 -6.97
CA ALA A 69 -19.87 18.85 -6.33
C ALA A 69 -19.74 18.69 -4.81
N LEU A 70 -18.75 19.32 -4.22
CA LEU A 70 -18.39 19.14 -2.81
C LEU A 70 -18.59 20.43 -2.02
N THR A 71 -18.97 20.27 -0.74
CA THR A 71 -18.96 21.34 0.28
C THR A 71 -18.43 20.77 1.59
N VAL A 72 -18.17 21.64 2.57
CA VAL A 72 -17.72 21.25 3.91
C VAL A 72 -18.61 21.92 4.94
N ASP A 73 -19.03 21.18 5.96
CA ASP A 73 -19.81 21.71 7.07
C ASP A 73 -18.93 22.52 8.05
N GLN A 74 -19.58 23.14 9.05
CA GLN A 74 -18.87 23.93 10.07
C GLN A 74 -17.92 23.11 10.95
N GLN A 75 -18.08 21.80 10.99
CA GLN A 75 -17.22 20.85 11.70
C GLN A 75 -16.07 20.29 10.82
N GLY A 76 -15.95 20.73 9.57
CA GLY A 76 -14.93 20.29 8.64
C GLY A 76 -15.23 18.94 7.96
N LYS A 77 -16.46 18.43 8.05
CA LYS A 77 -16.87 17.20 7.37
C LYS A 77 -17.20 17.48 5.91
N THR A 78 -16.69 16.66 5.03
CA THR A 78 -17.00 16.73 3.60
C THR A 78 -18.42 16.25 3.33
N ILE A 79 -19.18 17.02 2.58
CA ILE A 79 -20.53 16.69 2.12
C ILE A 79 -20.48 16.62 0.59
N ASP A 80 -20.85 15.48 0.04
CA ASP A 80 -20.97 15.27 -1.38
C ASP A 80 -22.38 15.61 -1.87
N LEU A 81 -22.45 16.54 -2.79
CA LEU A 81 -23.68 16.98 -3.42
C LEU A 81 -23.76 16.55 -4.90
N THR A 82 -22.78 15.80 -5.41
CA THR A 82 -22.65 15.41 -6.83
C THR A 82 -23.96 14.84 -7.40
N ARG A 83 -24.66 14.02 -6.61
CA ARG A 83 -25.95 13.41 -7.02
C ARG A 83 -27.19 14.19 -6.59
N ARG A 84 -26.98 15.34 -5.93
CA ARG A 84 -28.07 16.16 -5.36
C ARG A 84 -28.22 17.51 -6.03
N VAL A 85 -27.37 17.81 -7.02
CA VAL A 85 -27.40 19.05 -7.80
C VAL A 85 -27.92 18.81 -9.21
N ALA A 86 -28.48 19.84 -9.82
CA ALA A 86 -28.80 19.87 -11.24
C ALA A 86 -27.65 20.48 -12.02
N TYR A 87 -27.25 19.81 -13.10
CA TYR A 87 -26.19 20.27 -14.00
C TYR A 87 -26.76 21.07 -15.16
N GLN A 88 -26.24 22.28 -15.36
CA GLN A 88 -26.54 23.12 -16.51
C GLN A 88 -25.30 23.23 -17.39
N VAL A 89 -25.45 22.96 -18.67
CA VAL A 89 -24.36 22.92 -19.67
C VAL A 89 -24.50 24.05 -20.65
N HIS A 90 -23.46 24.84 -20.84
CA HIS A 90 -23.41 25.90 -21.82
C HIS A 90 -22.12 25.85 -22.66
N PRO A 91 -22.20 25.84 -24.02
CA PRO A 91 -23.40 25.77 -24.86
C PRO A 91 -24.18 24.45 -24.71
N ALA A 92 -25.49 24.50 -24.81
CA ALA A 92 -26.35 23.32 -24.73
C ALA A 92 -26.00 22.30 -25.84
N GLY A 93 -26.05 21.00 -25.51
CA GLY A 93 -25.74 19.91 -26.43
C GLY A 93 -24.24 19.74 -26.73
N SER A 94 -23.34 20.36 -25.97
CA SER A 94 -21.90 20.18 -26.12
C SER A 94 -21.38 19.03 -25.28
N LEU A 95 -22.01 18.79 -24.12
CA LEU A 95 -21.77 17.67 -23.20
C LEU A 95 -23.10 17.09 -22.74
N LEU A 96 -23.13 15.82 -22.41
CA LEU A 96 -24.14 15.23 -21.54
C LEU A 96 -23.53 15.04 -20.15
N VAL A 97 -24.27 15.48 -19.14
CA VAL A 97 -23.89 15.22 -17.73
C VAL A 97 -25.07 14.48 -17.10
N ASP A 98 -24.81 13.26 -16.61
CA ASP A 98 -25.86 12.47 -15.96
C ASP A 98 -26.07 12.88 -14.49
N SER A 99 -27.05 12.27 -13.84
CA SER A 99 -27.37 12.53 -12.43
C SER A 99 -26.26 12.12 -11.44
N GLN A 100 -25.26 11.39 -11.91
CA GLN A 100 -24.10 10.98 -11.14
C GLN A 100 -22.89 11.91 -11.35
N GLY A 101 -23.05 12.96 -12.17
CA GLY A 101 -21.97 13.88 -12.51
C GLY A 101 -20.98 13.34 -13.53
N ARG A 102 -21.32 12.27 -14.27
CA ARG A 102 -20.48 11.75 -15.35
C ARG A 102 -20.71 12.55 -16.63
N VAL A 103 -19.61 13.01 -17.19
CA VAL A 103 -19.59 13.80 -18.43
C VAL A 103 -19.30 12.89 -19.61
N THR A 104 -20.11 13.05 -20.67
CA THR A 104 -19.92 12.42 -21.97
C THR A 104 -19.85 13.53 -23.03
N PRO A 105 -18.76 13.66 -23.80
CA PRO A 105 -18.63 14.67 -24.83
C PRO A 105 -19.60 14.42 -25.99
N GLN A 106 -20.05 15.51 -26.64
CA GLN A 106 -20.92 15.46 -27.81
C GLN A 106 -20.33 16.20 -29.02
N LYS A 107 -19.46 17.18 -28.80
CA LYS A 107 -18.74 17.93 -29.82
C LYS A 107 -17.52 18.65 -29.27
N ASN A 108 -16.61 19.05 -30.14
CA ASN A 108 -15.42 19.82 -29.79
C ASN A 108 -15.73 21.22 -29.24
N GLY A 109 -14.88 21.74 -28.37
CA GLY A 109 -14.86 23.12 -27.90
C GLY A 109 -14.95 23.29 -26.39
N PRO A 110 -14.83 24.53 -25.89
CA PRO A 110 -14.97 24.86 -24.48
C PRO A 110 -16.44 24.82 -24.07
N VAL A 111 -16.68 24.30 -22.87
CA VAL A 111 -18.01 24.12 -22.28
C VAL A 111 -17.97 24.48 -20.81
N THR A 112 -18.91 25.31 -20.36
CA THR A 112 -19.11 25.63 -18.95
C THR A 112 -20.23 24.76 -18.39
N VAL A 113 -19.93 24.09 -17.27
CA VAL A 113 -20.92 23.36 -16.46
C VAL A 113 -21.18 24.13 -15.18
N THR A 114 -22.43 24.39 -14.87
CA THR A 114 -22.87 25.12 -13.69
C THR A 114 -23.72 24.20 -12.80
N VAL A 115 -23.51 24.25 -11.50
CA VAL A 115 -24.36 23.58 -10.50
C VAL A 115 -24.85 24.56 -9.46
N THR A 116 -26.05 24.32 -8.94
CA THR A 116 -26.66 25.14 -7.89
C THR A 116 -27.19 24.24 -6.77
N SER A 117 -26.94 24.64 -5.53
CA SER A 117 -27.48 23.99 -4.34
C SER A 117 -27.88 25.06 -3.32
N GLY A 118 -29.18 25.25 -3.13
CA GLY A 118 -29.70 26.38 -2.35
C GLY A 118 -29.23 27.72 -2.94
N ASN A 119 -28.54 28.52 -2.12
CA ASN A 119 -27.97 29.81 -2.55
C ASN A 119 -26.53 29.71 -3.06
N MET A 120 -25.96 28.51 -3.12
CA MET A 120 -24.58 28.29 -3.57
C MET A 120 -24.57 27.89 -5.06
N THR A 121 -23.67 28.49 -5.82
CA THR A 121 -23.44 28.18 -7.24
C THR A 121 -21.96 27.94 -7.46
N ALA A 122 -21.62 26.96 -8.27
CA ALA A 122 -20.25 26.67 -8.69
C ALA A 122 -20.20 26.32 -10.19
N THR A 123 -19.08 26.62 -10.83
CA THR A 123 -18.86 26.37 -12.25
C THR A 123 -17.58 25.61 -12.49
N ALA A 124 -17.56 24.82 -13.57
CA ALA A 124 -16.37 24.18 -14.11
C ALA A 124 -16.31 24.41 -15.63
N GLU A 125 -15.10 24.60 -16.15
CA GLU A 125 -14.83 24.70 -17.58
C GLU A 125 -14.23 23.40 -18.10
N ILE A 126 -14.83 22.81 -19.12
CA ILE A 126 -14.39 21.56 -19.74
C ILE A 126 -14.10 21.84 -21.21
N ASN A 127 -12.89 21.52 -21.65
CA ASN A 127 -12.52 21.64 -23.05
C ASN A 127 -12.51 20.26 -23.72
N VAL A 128 -13.39 20.08 -24.72
CA VAL A 128 -13.45 18.84 -25.50
C VAL A 128 -12.57 18.98 -26.74
N LYS A 129 -11.66 18.06 -26.94
CA LYS A 129 -10.78 17.97 -28.09
C LYS A 129 -10.92 16.63 -28.81
N ASN A 130 -10.58 16.59 -30.08
CA ASN A 130 -10.49 15.37 -30.90
C ASN A 130 -11.78 14.51 -30.92
N PHE A 131 -12.95 15.13 -30.76
CA PHE A 131 -14.23 14.41 -30.83
C PHE A 131 -14.45 13.73 -32.19
N ASP A 132 -14.15 14.45 -33.28
CA ASP A 132 -14.32 13.97 -34.66
C ASP A 132 -13.14 13.11 -35.16
N SER A 133 -12.06 13.08 -34.41
CA SER A 133 -10.84 12.32 -34.71
C SER A 133 -10.38 11.54 -33.47
N PRO A 134 -11.11 10.48 -33.10
CA PRO A 134 -10.83 9.74 -31.88
C PRO A 134 -9.43 9.12 -31.91
N PRO A 135 -8.68 9.17 -30.81
CA PRO A 135 -7.42 8.49 -30.73
C PRO A 135 -7.62 6.98 -30.93
N ARG A 136 -6.61 6.33 -31.52
CA ARG A 136 -6.62 4.89 -31.73
C ARG A 136 -6.67 4.17 -30.39
N LEU A 137 -7.46 3.10 -30.31
CA LEU A 137 -7.51 2.29 -29.09
C LEU A 137 -6.17 1.56 -28.88
N ASN A 138 -5.72 1.56 -27.64
CA ASN A 138 -4.54 0.84 -27.17
C ASN A 138 -4.98 -0.30 -26.25
N PHE A 139 -4.46 -1.50 -26.46
CA PHE A 139 -4.87 -2.67 -25.69
C PHE A 139 -4.60 -2.48 -24.21
N PHE A 140 -3.39 -2.01 -23.85
CA PHE A 140 -3.00 -1.86 -22.45
C PHE A 140 -3.79 -0.74 -21.76
N ASN A 141 -3.92 0.43 -22.40
CA ASN A 141 -4.54 1.59 -21.77
C ASN A 141 -6.07 1.55 -21.76
N ASN A 142 -6.70 0.89 -22.73
CA ASN A 142 -8.16 0.93 -22.90
C ASN A 142 -8.86 -0.41 -22.62
N ILE A 143 -8.20 -1.55 -22.90
CA ILE A 143 -8.86 -2.85 -22.88
C ILE A 143 -8.51 -3.65 -21.62
N VAL A 144 -7.24 -3.71 -21.22
CA VAL A 144 -6.82 -4.40 -19.99
C VAL A 144 -7.57 -3.91 -18.74
N PRO A 145 -7.82 -2.59 -18.56
CA PRO A 145 -8.59 -2.09 -17.42
C PRO A 145 -10.00 -2.68 -17.31
N ILE A 146 -10.66 -2.97 -18.43
CA ILE A 146 -11.99 -3.58 -18.44
C ILE A 146 -11.93 -4.97 -17.79
N PHE A 147 -10.94 -5.79 -18.16
CA PHE A 147 -10.77 -7.12 -17.57
C PHE A 147 -10.47 -7.05 -16.07
N THR A 148 -9.71 -6.05 -15.63
CA THR A 148 -9.37 -5.86 -14.22
C THR A 148 -10.59 -5.39 -13.43
N LYS A 149 -11.33 -4.39 -13.93
CA LYS A 149 -12.53 -3.86 -13.29
C LYS A 149 -13.58 -4.94 -13.02
N PHE A 150 -13.88 -5.75 -14.03
CA PHE A 150 -14.88 -6.83 -13.94
C PHE A 150 -14.34 -8.15 -13.38
N GLY A 151 -13.09 -8.17 -12.92
CA GLY A 151 -12.46 -9.32 -12.29
C GLY A 151 -12.20 -10.51 -13.21
N CYS A 152 -12.21 -10.30 -14.55
CA CYS A 152 -11.94 -11.36 -15.52
C CYS A 152 -10.53 -11.95 -15.36
N ASN A 153 -9.55 -11.11 -15.06
CA ASN A 153 -8.15 -11.47 -14.82
C ASN A 153 -7.81 -11.62 -13.31
N ALA A 154 -8.82 -11.73 -12.45
CA ALA A 154 -8.61 -12.02 -11.03
C ALA A 154 -8.20 -13.50 -10.81
N GLY A 155 -7.55 -13.78 -9.66
CA GLY A 155 -7.07 -15.11 -9.30
C GLY A 155 -8.16 -16.19 -9.15
N GLY A 156 -9.43 -15.82 -8.98
CA GLY A 156 -10.57 -16.72 -8.99
C GLY A 156 -11.12 -17.03 -10.40
N CYS A 157 -10.72 -16.25 -11.40
CA CYS A 157 -11.16 -16.36 -12.79
C CYS A 157 -9.99 -16.75 -13.72
N HIS A 158 -9.79 -16.00 -14.80
CA HIS A 158 -8.75 -16.34 -15.80
C HIS A 158 -7.32 -15.96 -15.35
N GLY A 159 -7.15 -15.13 -14.30
CA GLY A 159 -5.85 -14.72 -13.73
C GLY A 159 -5.20 -15.75 -12.81
N LYS A 160 -5.79 -16.93 -12.59
CA LYS A 160 -5.15 -18.01 -11.82
C LYS A 160 -4.11 -18.74 -12.68
N SER A 161 -3.17 -19.40 -12.02
CA SER A 161 -2.21 -20.27 -12.68
C SER A 161 -2.93 -21.31 -13.56
N GLY A 162 -2.66 -21.31 -14.87
CA GLY A 162 -3.32 -22.18 -15.88
C GLY A 162 -4.71 -21.70 -16.35
N GLY A 163 -5.20 -20.56 -15.87
CA GLY A 163 -6.48 -19.97 -16.31
C GLY A 163 -7.71 -20.83 -16.04
N GLN A 164 -8.76 -20.64 -16.82
CA GLN A 164 -10.01 -21.40 -16.77
C GLN A 164 -10.37 -21.93 -18.16
N ASN A 165 -10.62 -23.23 -18.29
CA ASN A 165 -11.06 -23.87 -19.53
C ASN A 165 -10.18 -23.53 -20.76
N GLY A 166 -8.86 -23.51 -20.58
CA GLY A 166 -7.91 -23.18 -21.64
C GLY A 166 -7.90 -21.71 -22.06
N PHE A 167 -8.37 -20.82 -21.21
CA PHE A 167 -8.19 -19.37 -21.36
C PHE A 167 -7.52 -18.82 -20.10
N SER A 168 -6.32 -18.32 -20.26
CA SER A 168 -5.51 -17.69 -19.21
C SER A 168 -5.35 -16.21 -19.47
N LEU A 169 -5.29 -15.43 -18.41
CA LEU A 169 -4.87 -14.03 -18.41
C LEU A 169 -3.83 -13.85 -17.31
N SER A 170 -2.99 -12.85 -17.45
CA SER A 170 -2.11 -12.45 -16.36
C SER A 170 -2.91 -11.91 -15.19
N LEU A 171 -2.47 -12.17 -13.97
CA LEU A 171 -3.17 -11.65 -12.78
C LEU A 171 -3.20 -10.12 -12.84
N LEU A 172 -4.41 -9.55 -12.82
CA LEU A 172 -4.65 -8.10 -12.83
C LEU A 172 -4.05 -7.34 -14.02
N GLY A 173 -3.73 -8.04 -15.11
CA GLY A 173 -3.22 -7.41 -16.34
C GLY A 173 -1.74 -6.99 -16.29
N PHE A 174 -0.94 -7.59 -15.41
CA PHE A 174 0.49 -7.26 -15.29
C PHE A 174 1.35 -7.64 -16.50
N GLU A 175 0.86 -8.51 -17.37
CA GLU A 175 1.58 -8.99 -18.56
C GLU A 175 0.72 -8.78 -19.82
N PRO A 176 0.49 -7.53 -20.23
CA PRO A 176 -0.45 -7.21 -21.31
C PRO A 176 -0.07 -7.85 -22.65
N ALA A 177 1.22 -8.05 -22.91
CA ALA A 177 1.67 -8.71 -24.13
C ALA A 177 1.26 -10.21 -24.17
N GLU A 178 1.32 -10.90 -23.03
CA GLU A 178 0.84 -12.28 -22.91
C GLU A 178 -0.69 -12.33 -23.01
N ASP A 179 -1.39 -11.42 -22.32
CA ASP A 179 -2.85 -11.32 -22.36
C ASP A 179 -3.36 -11.13 -23.79
N TYR A 180 -2.70 -10.27 -24.55
CA TYR A 180 -3.03 -10.05 -25.96
C TYR A 180 -2.86 -11.33 -26.78
N GLN A 181 -1.76 -12.08 -26.60
CA GLN A 181 -1.55 -13.36 -27.29
C GLN A 181 -2.66 -14.36 -26.94
N TYR A 182 -3.02 -14.47 -25.66
CA TYR A 182 -4.08 -15.37 -25.20
C TYR A 182 -5.45 -14.99 -25.78
N ILE A 183 -5.77 -13.71 -25.87
CA ILE A 183 -7.06 -13.27 -26.40
C ILE A 183 -7.13 -13.40 -27.91
N VAL A 184 -6.13 -12.88 -28.62
CA VAL A 184 -6.18 -12.67 -30.07
C VAL A 184 -5.69 -13.87 -30.87
N LYS A 185 -4.63 -14.57 -30.41
CA LYS A 185 -3.96 -15.59 -31.21
C LYS A 185 -4.19 -17.02 -30.73
N GLU A 186 -4.23 -17.23 -29.42
CA GLU A 186 -4.38 -18.57 -28.87
C GLU A 186 -5.72 -19.21 -29.25
N GLY A 187 -5.74 -20.54 -29.35
CA GLY A 187 -6.93 -21.29 -29.74
C GLY A 187 -7.40 -20.96 -31.15
N ARG A 188 -6.49 -20.59 -32.06
CA ARG A 188 -6.74 -20.19 -33.46
C ARG A 188 -7.63 -18.93 -33.58
N GLY A 189 -7.50 -17.99 -32.63
CA GLY A 189 -8.24 -16.74 -32.64
C GLY A 189 -9.75 -16.86 -32.36
N ARG A 190 -10.22 -18.00 -31.88
CA ARG A 190 -11.66 -18.29 -31.71
C ARG A 190 -12.40 -17.33 -30.75
N ARG A 191 -11.65 -16.55 -29.95
CA ARG A 191 -12.24 -15.67 -28.93
C ARG A 191 -12.73 -14.36 -29.49
N VAL A 192 -12.20 -13.92 -30.62
CA VAL A 192 -12.50 -12.63 -31.26
C VAL A 192 -12.86 -12.83 -32.74
N PHE A 193 -13.86 -12.08 -33.21
CA PHE A 193 -14.33 -12.19 -34.60
C PHE A 193 -14.53 -10.79 -35.21
N PRO A 194 -13.49 -10.20 -35.85
CA PRO A 194 -13.54 -8.84 -36.36
C PRO A 194 -14.61 -8.55 -37.40
N ALA A 195 -14.94 -9.56 -38.22
CA ALA A 195 -15.97 -9.40 -39.25
C ALA A 195 -17.41 -9.26 -38.69
N ALA A 196 -17.65 -9.76 -37.48
CA ALA A 196 -18.88 -9.60 -36.73
C ALA A 196 -18.56 -9.51 -35.22
N PRO A 197 -18.13 -8.36 -34.73
CA PRO A 197 -17.61 -8.21 -33.37
C PRO A 197 -18.53 -8.71 -32.27
N THR A 198 -19.86 -8.51 -32.40
CA THR A 198 -20.86 -9.01 -31.43
C THR A 198 -20.94 -10.54 -31.34
N GLN A 199 -20.47 -11.24 -32.37
CA GLN A 199 -20.38 -12.71 -32.40
C GLN A 199 -19.08 -13.23 -31.77
N SER A 200 -18.22 -12.37 -31.28
CA SER A 200 -17.00 -12.76 -30.58
C SER A 200 -17.34 -13.52 -29.31
N LEU A 201 -16.75 -14.71 -29.13
CA LEU A 201 -16.95 -15.55 -27.95
C LEU A 201 -16.59 -14.79 -26.66
N LEU A 202 -15.61 -13.89 -26.73
CA LEU A 202 -15.21 -13.00 -25.62
C LEU A 202 -16.39 -12.17 -25.13
N LEU A 203 -17.12 -11.52 -26.05
CA LEU A 203 -18.29 -10.68 -25.73
C LEU A 203 -19.49 -11.53 -25.32
N GLN A 204 -19.82 -12.55 -26.09
CA GLN A 204 -20.98 -13.44 -25.80
C GLN A 204 -20.90 -14.08 -24.41
N LYS A 205 -19.70 -14.52 -23.99
CA LYS A 205 -19.51 -15.06 -22.64
C LYS A 205 -19.61 -13.97 -21.56
N ALA A 206 -19.09 -12.79 -21.83
CA ALA A 206 -19.11 -11.70 -20.86
C ALA A 206 -20.54 -11.20 -20.56
N ILE A 207 -21.44 -11.22 -21.57
CA ILE A 207 -22.87 -10.83 -21.40
C ILE A 207 -23.79 -12.01 -21.09
N GLY A 208 -23.28 -13.24 -21.06
CA GLY A 208 -24.05 -14.43 -20.68
C GLY A 208 -24.88 -15.04 -21.81
N GLU A 209 -24.76 -14.61 -23.08
CA GLU A 209 -25.41 -15.26 -24.24
C GLU A 209 -24.90 -16.69 -24.45
N VAL A 210 -23.63 -16.94 -24.09
CA VAL A 210 -23.04 -18.28 -24.05
C VAL A 210 -22.72 -18.63 -22.60
N PRO A 211 -23.02 -19.85 -22.13
CA PRO A 211 -22.80 -20.26 -20.75
C PRO A 211 -21.38 -19.93 -20.27
N HIS A 212 -21.27 -19.20 -19.17
CA HIS A 212 -20.03 -18.72 -18.59
C HIS A 212 -19.98 -18.99 -17.08
N GLY A 213 -19.00 -19.79 -16.65
CA GLY A 213 -18.82 -20.13 -15.24
C GLY A 213 -18.55 -18.94 -14.32
N GLY A 214 -18.07 -17.82 -14.87
CA GLY A 214 -17.91 -16.55 -14.17
C GLY A 214 -19.20 -15.71 -14.03
N GLY A 215 -20.32 -16.16 -14.62
CA GLY A 215 -21.58 -15.39 -14.70
C GLY A 215 -21.54 -14.24 -15.72
N VAL A 216 -22.58 -13.41 -15.69
CA VAL A 216 -22.65 -12.18 -16.48
C VAL A 216 -21.71 -11.13 -15.87
N ARG A 217 -20.86 -10.54 -16.71
CA ARG A 217 -19.86 -9.54 -16.30
C ARG A 217 -20.08 -8.16 -16.93
N LEU A 218 -20.63 -8.11 -18.13
CA LEU A 218 -20.89 -6.87 -18.85
C LEU A 218 -22.37 -6.78 -19.24
N SER A 219 -22.89 -5.57 -19.31
CA SER A 219 -24.16 -5.28 -19.99
C SER A 219 -23.90 -4.95 -21.46
N PRO A 220 -24.74 -5.40 -22.41
CA PRO A 220 -24.64 -5.02 -23.81
C PRO A 220 -24.76 -3.50 -24.05
N GLU A 221 -25.34 -2.75 -23.11
CA GLU A 221 -25.53 -1.30 -23.16
C GLU A 221 -24.41 -0.53 -22.44
N SER A 222 -23.43 -1.26 -21.85
CA SER A 222 -22.35 -0.62 -21.11
C SER A 222 -21.29 0.00 -22.03
N TYR A 223 -20.66 1.05 -21.55
CA TYR A 223 -19.52 1.69 -22.19
C TYR A 223 -18.39 0.68 -22.47
N GLU A 224 -18.10 -0.19 -21.52
CA GLU A 224 -17.03 -1.17 -21.61
C GLU A 224 -17.30 -2.23 -22.69
N TYR A 225 -18.56 -2.63 -22.86
CA TYR A 225 -18.96 -3.51 -23.95
C TYR A 225 -18.74 -2.84 -25.31
N ASP A 226 -19.18 -1.60 -25.46
CA ASP A 226 -19.01 -0.83 -26.71
C ASP A 226 -17.51 -0.60 -27.01
N LEU A 227 -16.69 -0.34 -26.01
CA LEU A 227 -15.26 -0.15 -26.21
C LEU A 227 -14.57 -1.46 -26.67
N LEU A 228 -14.91 -2.60 -26.08
CA LEU A 228 -14.43 -3.91 -26.52
C LEU A 228 -14.89 -4.23 -27.97
N LYS A 229 -16.15 -3.95 -28.27
CA LYS A 229 -16.71 -4.14 -29.62
C LYS A 229 -15.97 -3.29 -30.66
N GLN A 230 -15.72 -2.01 -30.36
CA GLN A 230 -14.95 -1.10 -31.22
C GLN A 230 -13.51 -1.59 -31.42
N TRP A 231 -12.84 -2.03 -30.35
CA TRP A 231 -11.48 -2.57 -30.42
C TRP A 231 -11.41 -3.81 -31.34
N ILE A 232 -12.38 -4.73 -31.22
CA ILE A 232 -12.47 -5.90 -32.11
C ILE A 232 -12.73 -5.48 -33.55
N ALA A 233 -13.64 -4.53 -33.79
CA ALA A 233 -13.95 -4.01 -35.12
C ALA A 233 -12.75 -3.31 -35.80
N GLN A 234 -11.88 -2.68 -35.02
CA GLN A 234 -10.63 -2.05 -35.47
C GLN A 234 -9.50 -3.05 -35.78
N GLY A 235 -9.76 -4.36 -35.68
CA GLY A 235 -8.74 -5.39 -35.89
C GLY A 235 -7.85 -5.63 -34.69
N MET A 236 -8.32 -5.29 -33.49
CA MET A 236 -7.63 -5.52 -32.20
C MET A 236 -6.23 -4.90 -32.13
N PRO A 237 -6.10 -3.57 -32.28
CA PRO A 237 -4.79 -2.93 -32.18
C PRO A 237 -4.17 -3.17 -30.80
N TYR A 238 -2.89 -3.57 -30.77
CA TYR A 238 -2.13 -3.74 -29.52
C TYR A 238 -1.71 -2.39 -28.95
N GLY A 239 -1.31 -1.47 -29.82
CA GLY A 239 -0.67 -0.19 -29.52
C GLY A 239 0.71 -0.13 -30.14
N GLU A 240 1.39 1.00 -29.95
CA GLU A 240 2.71 1.31 -30.48
C GLU A 240 3.68 1.61 -29.32
N GLU A 241 5.00 1.45 -29.53
CA GLU A 241 6.02 1.75 -28.51
C GLU A 241 6.02 3.23 -28.08
N SER A 242 5.50 4.10 -28.95
CA SER A 242 5.34 5.54 -28.66
C SER A 242 4.11 5.88 -27.84
N ASP A 243 3.21 4.91 -27.59
CA ASP A 243 2.01 5.17 -26.80
C ASP A 243 2.35 5.56 -25.36
N PRO A 244 1.60 6.49 -24.76
CA PRO A 244 1.84 6.91 -23.38
C PRO A 244 1.70 5.74 -22.39
N VAL A 245 2.66 5.64 -21.46
CA VAL A 245 2.69 4.62 -20.40
C VAL A 245 2.22 5.25 -19.08
N LEU A 246 1.40 4.52 -18.32
CA LEU A 246 0.94 4.96 -17.01
C LEU A 246 2.13 5.10 -16.04
N THR A 247 2.35 6.30 -15.51
CA THR A 247 3.44 6.61 -14.57
C THR A 247 2.96 6.73 -13.14
N ASP A 248 1.75 7.28 -12.92
CA ASP A 248 1.18 7.47 -11.59
C ASP A 248 -0.35 7.42 -11.61
N LEU A 249 -0.94 7.11 -10.45
CA LEU A 249 -2.39 7.07 -10.22
C LEU A 249 -2.73 7.89 -8.98
N THR A 250 -3.61 8.87 -9.12
CA THR A 250 -4.05 9.69 -8.01
C THR A 250 -5.56 9.56 -7.78
N VAL A 251 -5.98 9.63 -6.51
CA VAL A 251 -7.40 9.66 -6.11
C VAL A 251 -7.72 10.98 -5.42
N PHE A 252 -8.85 11.57 -5.75
CA PHE A 252 -9.35 12.78 -5.12
C PHE A 252 -10.78 12.60 -4.58
N PRO A 253 -11.06 13.07 -3.34
CA PRO A 253 -10.05 13.47 -2.36
C PRO A 253 -9.20 12.26 -1.95
N SER A 254 -7.95 12.48 -1.53
CA SER A 254 -7.10 11.41 -0.96
C SER A 254 -7.46 11.11 0.49
N ARG A 255 -8.08 12.07 1.17
CA ARG A 255 -8.60 11.96 2.54
C ARG A 255 -9.88 12.77 2.69
N ALA A 256 -10.82 12.29 3.50
CA ALA A 256 -12.00 13.03 3.89
C ALA A 256 -12.48 12.65 5.29
N THR A 257 -13.00 13.64 6.04
CA THR A 257 -13.79 13.40 7.24
C THR A 257 -15.25 13.40 6.84
N LEU A 258 -15.95 12.31 7.14
CA LEU A 258 -17.32 12.06 6.70
C LEU A 258 -18.25 11.87 7.90
N ALA A 259 -19.54 12.09 7.68
CA ALA A 259 -20.57 11.68 8.62
C ALA A 259 -20.82 10.17 8.56
N LEU A 260 -21.51 9.62 9.55
CA LEU A 260 -22.12 8.28 9.46
C LEU A 260 -23.08 8.25 8.28
N GLU A 261 -23.11 7.12 7.57
CA GLU A 261 -24.00 6.86 6.42
C GLU A 261 -23.86 7.87 5.27
N ALA A 262 -22.74 8.62 5.23
CA ALA A 262 -22.46 9.53 4.13
C ALA A 262 -21.90 8.80 2.92
N ASP A 263 -22.29 9.26 1.74
CA ASP A 263 -21.70 8.87 0.46
C ASP A 263 -20.67 9.91 0.02
N LEU A 264 -19.62 9.45 -0.66
CA LEU A 264 -18.61 10.29 -1.29
C LEU A 264 -18.21 9.74 -2.64
N GLN A 265 -18.34 10.55 -3.69
CA GLN A 265 -17.79 10.24 -5.01
C GLN A 265 -16.29 10.45 -5.00
N LEU A 266 -15.54 9.41 -5.33
CA LEU A 266 -14.13 9.51 -5.62
C LEU A 266 -13.91 9.83 -7.09
N LYS A 267 -12.81 10.51 -7.38
CA LYS A 267 -12.29 10.74 -8.73
C LYS A 267 -10.88 10.17 -8.85
N VAL A 268 -10.64 9.42 -9.91
CA VAL A 268 -9.34 8.78 -10.16
C VAL A 268 -8.72 9.36 -11.41
N THR A 269 -7.49 9.85 -11.29
CA THR A 269 -6.75 10.43 -12.42
C THR A 269 -5.49 9.60 -12.68
N ALA A 270 -5.38 9.09 -13.90
CA ALA A 270 -4.19 8.47 -14.44
C ALA A 270 -3.24 9.53 -15.01
N HIS A 271 -1.95 9.41 -14.74
CA HIS A 271 -0.88 10.29 -15.25
C HIS A 271 0.02 9.47 -16.16
N TYR A 272 0.30 9.97 -17.35
CA TYR A 272 1.06 9.25 -18.37
C TYR A 272 2.44 9.86 -18.64
N SER A 273 3.30 9.08 -19.30
CA SER A 273 4.70 9.43 -19.57
C SER A 273 4.90 10.64 -20.47
N ASP A 274 3.89 11.00 -21.27
CA ASP A 274 3.87 12.19 -22.13
C ASP A 274 3.37 13.45 -21.39
N GLY A 275 3.09 13.35 -20.09
CA GLY A 275 2.53 14.42 -19.28
C GLY A 275 1.01 14.58 -19.38
N SER A 276 0.35 13.78 -20.20
CA SER A 276 -1.12 13.78 -20.31
C SER A 276 -1.77 13.16 -19.05
N THR A 277 -3.03 13.53 -18.81
CA THR A 277 -3.83 12.96 -17.74
C THR A 277 -5.19 12.51 -18.25
N GLN A 278 -5.72 11.43 -17.67
CA GLN A 278 -7.04 10.92 -18.01
C GLN A 278 -7.82 10.60 -16.73
N ASP A 279 -9.12 10.93 -16.75
CA ASP A 279 -10.05 10.44 -15.75
C ASP A 279 -10.35 8.96 -16.00
N VAL A 280 -9.97 8.13 -15.06
CA VAL A 280 -10.15 6.67 -15.12
C VAL A 280 -11.06 6.15 -13.99
N THR A 281 -11.86 7.05 -13.40
CA THR A 281 -12.77 6.71 -12.29
C THR A 281 -13.64 5.51 -12.63
N ASN A 282 -14.31 5.56 -13.77
CA ASN A 282 -15.21 4.48 -14.25
C ASN A 282 -14.49 3.23 -14.74
N GLN A 283 -13.16 3.25 -14.82
CA GLN A 283 -12.34 2.11 -15.24
C GLN A 283 -11.54 1.52 -14.08
N SER A 284 -11.61 2.15 -12.90
CA SER A 284 -10.91 1.75 -11.69
C SER A 284 -11.72 0.76 -10.86
N GLN A 285 -11.02 -0.05 -10.07
CA GLN A 285 -11.59 -0.95 -9.09
C GLN A 285 -11.43 -0.35 -7.69
N PHE A 286 -12.48 -0.38 -6.88
CA PHE A 286 -12.51 0.16 -5.52
C PHE A 286 -12.71 -0.97 -4.51
N THR A 287 -11.85 -1.05 -3.49
CA THR A 287 -11.91 -2.11 -2.48
C THR A 287 -11.66 -1.55 -1.09
N PRO A 288 -12.69 -1.43 -0.24
CA PRO A 288 -12.50 -1.07 1.17
C PRO A 288 -11.73 -2.17 1.92
N ASN A 289 -10.79 -1.77 2.77
CA ASN A 289 -10.05 -2.70 3.64
C ASN A 289 -10.90 -3.23 4.81
N ASN A 290 -12.03 -2.58 5.10
CA ASN A 290 -12.98 -3.00 6.11
C ASN A 290 -14.42 -2.74 5.63
N THR A 291 -15.08 -3.81 5.20
CA THR A 291 -16.44 -3.76 4.69
C THR A 291 -17.52 -3.53 5.76
N ASP A 292 -17.17 -3.60 7.05
CA ASP A 292 -18.07 -3.22 8.13
C ASP A 292 -18.17 -1.70 8.33
N LEU A 293 -17.17 -0.95 7.85
CA LEU A 293 -17.11 0.51 7.96
C LEU A 293 -17.55 1.22 6.67
N ALA A 294 -17.25 0.65 5.51
CA ALA A 294 -17.63 1.24 4.23
C ALA A 294 -17.92 0.20 3.16
N GLY A 295 -18.78 0.57 2.21
CA GLY A 295 -18.95 -0.08 0.92
C GLY A 295 -18.35 0.78 -0.19
N SER A 296 -18.19 0.20 -1.38
CA SER A 296 -17.88 0.92 -2.61
C SER A 296 -18.62 0.30 -3.79
N ASP A 297 -18.93 1.10 -4.80
CA ASP A 297 -19.46 0.63 -6.07
C ASP A 297 -18.42 0.72 -7.20
N ASP A 298 -18.81 0.27 -8.39
CA ASP A 298 -17.96 0.28 -9.58
C ASP A 298 -17.78 1.67 -10.21
N ASP A 299 -18.54 2.65 -9.75
CA ASP A 299 -18.50 4.05 -10.20
C ASP A 299 -17.69 4.95 -9.27
N GLY A 300 -17.09 4.38 -8.24
CA GLY A 300 -16.21 5.09 -7.29
C GLY A 300 -16.94 5.80 -6.17
N ILE A 301 -18.16 5.39 -5.84
CA ILE A 301 -18.83 5.87 -4.64
C ILE A 301 -18.42 5.04 -3.46
N VAL A 302 -18.02 5.75 -2.41
CA VAL A 302 -17.74 5.18 -1.10
C VAL A 302 -18.90 5.53 -0.18
N SER A 303 -19.61 4.51 0.29
CA SER A 303 -20.74 4.64 1.22
C SER A 303 -20.29 4.25 2.63
N MET A 304 -20.26 5.23 3.55
CA MET A 304 -19.96 4.96 4.95
C MET A 304 -21.13 4.26 5.61
N LYS A 305 -20.83 3.33 6.51
CA LYS A 305 -21.82 2.62 7.31
C LYS A 305 -21.99 3.25 8.69
N GLY A 306 -22.97 2.79 9.46
CA GLY A 306 -23.33 3.32 10.77
C GLY A 306 -22.30 3.11 11.89
N ARG A 307 -21.00 3.10 11.59
CA ARG A 307 -19.90 2.92 12.55
C ARG A 307 -18.81 3.96 12.36
N ALA A 308 -18.37 4.56 13.46
CA ALA A 308 -17.23 5.45 13.50
C ALA A 308 -15.91 4.67 13.36
N GLY A 309 -14.91 5.28 12.77
CA GLY A 309 -13.59 4.70 12.58
C GLY A 309 -12.85 5.25 11.36
N ILE A 310 -11.79 4.56 10.97
CA ILE A 310 -11.00 4.87 9.78
C ILE A 310 -11.06 3.69 8.83
N VAL A 311 -11.31 3.97 7.57
CA VAL A 311 -11.27 2.98 6.50
C VAL A 311 -10.43 3.48 5.33
N ALA A 312 -9.59 2.61 4.81
CA ALA A 312 -8.88 2.85 3.56
C ALA A 312 -9.63 2.13 2.43
N VAL A 313 -9.90 2.85 1.35
CA VAL A 313 -10.42 2.27 0.10
C VAL A 313 -9.27 2.24 -0.90
N MET A 314 -8.85 1.04 -1.25
CA MET A 314 -7.85 0.86 -2.29
C MET A 314 -8.48 1.09 -3.66
N VAL A 315 -7.82 1.90 -4.46
CA VAL A 315 -8.19 2.22 -5.84
C VAL A 315 -7.13 1.66 -6.76
N ARG A 316 -7.55 0.86 -7.74
CA ARG A 316 -6.65 0.21 -8.69
C ARG A 316 -7.05 0.51 -10.13
N PHE A 317 -6.04 0.78 -10.95
CA PHE A 317 -6.14 0.91 -12.39
C PHE A 317 -4.86 0.38 -13.03
N GLN A 318 -4.98 -0.54 -14.00
CA GLN A 318 -3.84 -1.26 -14.58
C GLN A 318 -2.94 -1.90 -13.48
N ASP A 319 -1.64 -1.65 -13.55
CA ASP A 319 -0.62 -2.12 -12.62
C ASP A 319 -0.40 -1.18 -11.42
N ARG A 320 -1.17 -0.09 -11.31
CA ARG A 320 -1.04 0.92 -10.26
C ARG A 320 -2.15 0.84 -9.23
N ALA A 321 -1.81 1.18 -8.01
CA ALA A 321 -2.76 1.31 -6.91
C ALA A 321 -2.49 2.56 -6.09
N THR A 322 -3.56 3.19 -5.61
CA THR A 322 -3.56 4.30 -4.66
C THR A 322 -4.63 4.05 -3.60
N ALA A 323 -4.73 4.90 -2.59
CA ALA A 323 -5.73 4.73 -1.54
C ALA A 323 -6.41 6.05 -1.16
N PHE A 324 -7.72 5.98 -0.97
CA PHE A 324 -8.50 7.00 -0.29
C PHE A 324 -8.65 6.63 1.19
N LEU A 325 -8.51 7.60 2.08
CA LEU A 325 -8.67 7.42 3.52
C LEU A 325 -9.88 8.19 4.04
N ALA A 326 -10.93 7.49 4.46
CA ALA A 326 -12.09 8.07 5.12
C ALA A 326 -11.94 7.99 6.64
N THR A 327 -12.29 9.09 7.32
CA THR A 327 -12.42 9.15 8.78
C THR A 327 -13.86 9.49 9.14
N VAL A 328 -14.50 8.66 9.97
CA VAL A 328 -15.78 8.96 10.60
C VAL A 328 -15.54 9.15 12.09
N PRO A 329 -15.59 10.39 12.60
CA PRO A 329 -15.32 10.68 14.02
C PRO A 329 -16.38 10.09 14.94
N LEU A 330 -15.99 9.74 16.17
CA LEU A 330 -16.91 9.39 17.26
C LEU A 330 -17.68 10.61 17.78
N GLY A 331 -17.21 11.82 17.46
CA GLY A 331 -17.92 13.06 17.74
C GLY A 331 -17.73 13.63 19.15
N ALA A 332 -16.91 13.02 20.00
CA ALA A 332 -16.60 13.62 21.29
C ALA A 332 -15.68 14.83 21.13
N GLN A 333 -16.01 15.92 21.82
CA GLN A 333 -15.12 17.08 21.88
C GLN A 333 -13.99 16.84 22.90
N ILE A 334 -12.76 17.09 22.47
CA ILE A 334 -11.58 16.98 23.34
C ILE A 334 -11.29 18.36 23.93
N SER A 335 -11.64 18.57 25.20
CA SER A 335 -11.42 19.83 25.90
C SER A 335 -9.98 20.00 26.40
N LYS A 336 -9.25 18.88 26.61
CA LYS A 336 -7.89 18.91 27.16
C LYS A 336 -7.09 17.71 26.67
N LEU A 337 -5.90 17.99 26.16
CA LEU A 337 -4.90 16.98 25.82
C LEU A 337 -3.81 16.94 26.91
N PRO A 338 -3.17 15.79 27.14
CA PRO A 338 -1.98 15.71 27.98
C PRO A 338 -0.83 16.57 27.39
N PRO A 339 0.16 16.97 28.21
CA PRO A 339 1.36 17.61 27.68
C PRO A 339 2.16 16.62 26.82
N GLU A 340 2.68 17.08 25.70
CA GLU A 340 3.57 16.29 24.85
C GLU A 340 4.88 15.98 25.59
N LYS A 341 5.29 14.70 25.57
CA LYS A 341 6.53 14.21 26.19
C LYS A 341 7.47 13.55 25.20
N SER A 342 6.96 13.23 24.02
CA SER A 342 7.71 12.60 22.95
C SER A 342 7.33 13.17 21.57
N PRO A 343 8.19 13.01 20.54
CA PRO A 343 7.86 13.42 19.17
C PRO A 343 6.62 12.69 18.57
N ILE A 344 6.19 11.61 19.19
CA ILE A 344 5.04 10.81 18.73
C ILE A 344 3.72 11.39 19.26
N ASP A 345 3.75 12.07 20.39
CA ASP A 345 2.53 12.52 21.09
C ASP A 345 1.74 13.52 20.23
N GLY A 346 2.40 14.48 19.58
CA GLY A 346 1.73 15.43 18.71
C GLY A 346 0.90 14.77 17.60
N PRO A 347 1.46 13.90 16.77
CA PRO A 347 0.72 13.11 15.77
C PRO A 347 -0.42 12.27 16.37
N VAL A 348 -0.20 11.64 17.53
CA VAL A 348 -1.24 10.85 18.21
C VAL A 348 -2.37 11.74 18.71
N PHE A 349 -2.07 12.89 19.31
CA PHE A 349 -3.08 13.82 19.81
C PHE A 349 -3.87 14.47 18.67
N ALA A 350 -3.22 14.78 17.56
CA ALA A 350 -3.91 15.22 16.34
C ALA A 350 -4.91 14.15 15.86
N LYS A 351 -4.51 12.89 15.91
CA LYS A 351 -5.39 11.77 15.50
C LYS A 351 -6.53 11.54 16.48
N TRP A 352 -6.30 11.67 17.77
CA TRP A 352 -7.38 11.62 18.76
C TRP A 352 -8.40 12.75 18.55
N THR A 353 -7.89 13.95 18.26
CA THR A 353 -8.76 15.13 17.98
C THR A 353 -9.59 14.89 16.73
N GLU A 354 -8.97 14.41 15.64
CA GLU A 354 -9.66 14.07 14.40
C GLU A 354 -10.77 13.03 14.62
N LEU A 355 -10.50 12.02 15.44
CA LEU A 355 -11.43 10.92 15.72
C LEU A 355 -12.44 11.24 16.82
N GLY A 356 -12.25 12.33 17.57
CA GLY A 356 -13.07 12.62 18.75
C GLY A 356 -12.89 11.56 19.84
N LEU A 357 -11.63 11.16 20.12
CA LEU A 357 -11.23 10.18 21.13
C LEU A 357 -10.61 10.89 22.34
N PRO A 358 -11.38 11.23 23.38
CA PRO A 358 -10.80 11.87 24.54
C PRO A 358 -9.86 10.90 25.28
N PRO A 359 -8.65 11.34 25.64
CA PRO A 359 -7.76 10.51 26.44
C PRO A 359 -8.35 10.26 27.82
N SER A 360 -8.13 9.06 28.36
CA SER A 360 -8.43 8.76 29.75
C SER A 360 -7.45 9.45 30.70
N GLU A 361 -7.82 9.56 31.96
CA GLU A 361 -6.90 10.04 32.99
C GLU A 361 -5.67 9.15 33.14
N ILE A 362 -4.58 9.75 33.65
CA ILE A 362 -3.36 9.01 33.93
C ILE A 362 -3.64 7.95 34.98
N ALA A 363 -3.23 6.71 34.69
CA ALA A 363 -3.39 5.58 35.58
C ALA A 363 -2.80 5.86 36.99
N ASN A 364 -3.50 5.45 38.04
CA ASN A 364 -2.99 5.53 39.39
C ASN A 364 -1.79 4.57 39.58
N ASP A 365 -1.09 4.69 40.69
CA ASP A 365 0.14 3.94 40.92
C ASP A 365 -0.04 2.42 40.99
N ALA A 366 -1.18 1.94 41.48
CA ALA A 366 -1.47 0.49 41.52
C ALA A 366 -1.66 -0.08 40.11
N VAL A 367 -2.38 0.63 39.25
CA VAL A 367 -2.53 0.27 37.84
C VAL A 367 -1.20 0.41 37.11
N PHE A 368 -0.45 1.48 37.40
CA PHE A 368 0.83 1.76 36.74
C PHE A 368 1.87 0.65 36.99
N ILE A 369 2.12 0.27 38.25
CA ILE A 369 3.11 -0.78 38.54
C ILE A 369 2.73 -2.10 37.87
N ARG A 370 1.45 -2.48 37.89
CA ARG A 370 0.98 -3.70 37.22
C ARG A 370 1.28 -3.67 35.73
N ARG A 371 0.90 -2.58 35.04
CA ARG A 371 1.07 -2.44 33.58
C ARG A 371 2.54 -2.41 33.19
N VAL A 372 3.33 -1.55 33.82
CA VAL A 372 4.74 -1.37 33.46
C VAL A 372 5.56 -2.63 33.70
N THR A 373 5.25 -3.40 34.75
CA THR A 373 5.95 -4.68 35.01
C THR A 373 5.56 -5.75 33.98
N LEU A 374 4.29 -5.82 33.58
CA LEU A 374 3.85 -6.69 32.49
C LEU A 374 4.48 -6.31 31.15
N ASP A 375 4.50 -5.01 30.82
CA ASP A 375 4.97 -4.52 29.53
C ASP A 375 6.48 -4.65 29.36
N ILE A 376 7.26 -4.43 30.43
CA ILE A 376 8.72 -4.46 30.39
C ILE A 376 9.28 -5.84 30.77
N ALA A 377 8.79 -6.45 31.83
CA ALA A 377 9.34 -7.68 32.38
C ALA A 377 8.54 -8.96 32.05
N GLY A 378 7.36 -8.82 31.43
CA GLY A 378 6.52 -9.95 31.04
C GLY A 378 5.88 -10.72 32.20
N ARG A 379 5.90 -10.17 33.40
CA ARG A 379 5.34 -10.77 34.62
C ARG A 379 4.53 -9.78 35.44
N LEU A 380 3.79 -10.28 36.41
CA LEU A 380 3.18 -9.43 37.42
C LEU A 380 4.26 -8.93 38.42
N PRO A 381 4.05 -7.76 39.05
CA PRO A 381 4.89 -7.35 40.15
C PRO A 381 4.67 -8.29 41.35
N THR A 382 5.73 -8.54 42.11
CA THR A 382 5.62 -9.28 43.39
C THR A 382 4.88 -8.44 44.41
N GLU A 383 4.40 -9.09 45.50
CA GLU A 383 3.80 -8.37 46.61
C GLU A 383 4.78 -7.35 47.20
N GLN A 384 6.02 -7.72 47.40
CA GLN A 384 7.06 -6.85 47.96
C GLN A 384 7.31 -5.63 47.06
N GLU A 385 7.42 -5.82 45.72
CA GLU A 385 7.60 -4.73 44.76
C GLU A 385 6.39 -3.77 44.80
N SER A 386 5.19 -4.33 44.89
CA SER A 386 3.96 -3.54 44.93
C SER A 386 3.89 -2.69 46.20
N VAL A 387 4.14 -3.28 47.36
CA VAL A 387 4.12 -2.57 48.66
C VAL A 387 5.20 -1.50 48.73
N GLN A 388 6.43 -1.78 48.29
CA GLN A 388 7.52 -0.80 48.26
C GLN A 388 7.20 0.38 47.34
N PHE A 389 6.69 0.11 46.13
CA PHE A 389 6.36 1.13 45.17
C PHE A 389 5.20 2.02 45.64
N LEU A 390 4.14 1.42 46.18
CA LEU A 390 2.97 2.18 46.66
C LEU A 390 3.30 3.03 47.89
N LYS A 391 4.13 2.56 48.80
CA LYS A 391 4.60 3.32 49.98
C LYS A 391 5.61 4.41 49.64
N SER A 392 6.26 4.35 48.48
CA SER A 392 7.25 5.36 48.07
C SER A 392 6.57 6.70 47.75
N SER A 393 7.08 7.78 48.32
CA SER A 393 6.56 9.16 48.13
C SER A 393 7.39 10.00 47.13
N GLY A 394 8.45 9.46 46.55
CA GLY A 394 9.35 10.19 45.65
C GLY A 394 8.66 10.60 44.31
N GLY A 395 8.81 11.88 43.92
CA GLY A 395 8.19 12.40 42.67
C GLY A 395 8.62 11.70 41.37
N ASN A 396 9.79 11.02 41.36
CA ASN A 396 10.33 10.26 40.22
C ASN A 396 10.24 8.73 40.38
N LYS A 397 9.38 8.23 41.26
CA LYS A 397 9.30 6.79 41.57
C LYS A 397 8.91 5.94 40.36
N ARG A 398 8.05 6.46 39.47
CA ARG A 398 7.66 5.77 38.23
C ARG A 398 8.84 5.59 37.30
N GLN A 399 9.65 6.64 37.10
CA GLN A 399 10.85 6.57 36.28
C GLN A 399 11.87 5.57 36.83
N LYS A 400 12.15 5.62 38.15
CA LYS A 400 13.04 4.68 38.82
C LYS A 400 12.60 3.22 38.67
N LEU A 401 11.28 2.99 38.68
CA LEU A 401 10.74 1.64 38.45
C LEU A 401 10.98 1.20 36.98
N ILE A 402 10.74 2.07 36.01
CA ILE A 402 11.01 1.79 34.60
C ILE A 402 12.49 1.42 34.40
N ASP A 403 13.39 2.30 34.88
CA ASP A 403 14.85 2.09 34.73
C ASP A 403 15.32 0.77 35.36
N ARG A 404 14.80 0.43 36.54
CA ARG A 404 15.08 -0.84 37.19
C ARG A 404 14.59 -2.04 36.39
N LEU A 405 13.38 -1.99 35.87
CA LEU A 405 12.81 -3.10 35.08
C LEU A 405 13.57 -3.27 33.75
N LEU A 406 13.98 -2.18 33.11
CA LEU A 406 14.76 -2.22 31.88
C LEU A 406 16.15 -2.81 32.07
N ALA A 407 16.74 -2.65 33.25
CA ALA A 407 18.04 -3.20 33.61
C ALA A 407 17.93 -4.64 34.15
N SER A 408 16.76 -5.23 34.24
CA SER A 408 16.54 -6.56 34.83
C SER A 408 16.75 -7.68 33.81
N ASP A 409 17.10 -8.86 34.30
CA ASP A 409 17.11 -10.10 33.50
C ASP A 409 15.72 -10.46 32.96
N ASP A 410 14.66 -10.10 33.69
CA ASP A 410 13.28 -10.33 33.24
C ASP A 410 12.99 -9.63 31.92
N TYR A 411 13.47 -8.38 31.74
CA TYR A 411 13.38 -7.66 30.47
C TYR A 411 14.07 -8.44 29.35
N ALA A 412 15.33 -8.82 29.58
CA ALA A 412 16.11 -9.52 28.56
C ALA A 412 15.48 -10.86 28.18
N ASN A 413 14.98 -11.61 29.14
CA ASN A 413 14.30 -12.91 28.94
C ASN A 413 12.98 -12.72 28.16
N PHE A 414 12.16 -11.77 28.59
CA PHE A 414 10.85 -11.53 27.97
C PHE A 414 10.97 -11.08 26.50
N PHE A 415 11.85 -10.12 26.24
CA PHE A 415 12.05 -9.65 24.87
C PHE A 415 12.84 -10.64 24.00
N ALA A 416 13.74 -11.44 24.58
CA ALA A 416 14.38 -12.53 23.86
C ALA A 416 13.37 -13.58 23.38
N GLN A 417 12.37 -13.90 24.20
CA GLN A 417 11.30 -14.80 23.79
C GLN A 417 10.48 -14.23 22.60
N LYS A 418 10.16 -12.93 22.63
CA LYS A 418 9.45 -12.26 21.52
C LYS A 418 10.30 -12.26 20.25
N TRP A 419 11.56 -11.79 20.34
CA TRP A 419 12.45 -11.72 19.20
C TRP A 419 12.77 -13.10 18.60
N THR A 420 13.02 -14.10 19.42
CA THR A 420 13.29 -15.45 18.92
C THR A 420 12.07 -16.09 18.28
N SER A 421 10.85 -15.73 18.71
CA SER A 421 9.62 -16.12 18.03
C SER A 421 9.51 -15.47 16.64
N ILE A 422 9.77 -14.16 16.53
CA ILE A 422 9.79 -13.42 15.25
C ILE A 422 10.86 -14.01 14.32
N LEU A 423 12.04 -14.31 14.84
CA LEU A 423 13.18 -14.90 14.13
C LEU A 423 13.07 -16.41 13.91
N ARG A 424 11.86 -16.98 14.01
CA ARG A 424 11.55 -18.41 13.76
C ARG A 424 12.40 -19.39 14.56
N ASN A 425 12.83 -19.05 15.77
CA ASN A 425 13.62 -19.94 16.64
C ASN A 425 12.75 -21.02 17.28
N ARG A 426 12.23 -21.93 16.46
CA ARG A 426 11.45 -23.09 16.87
C ARG A 426 12.13 -24.38 16.45
N VAL A 427 11.89 -25.45 17.19
CA VAL A 427 12.42 -26.78 16.85
C VAL A 427 11.55 -27.40 15.76
N GLU A 428 12.14 -27.68 14.61
CA GLU A 428 11.54 -28.49 13.55
C GLU A 428 12.13 -29.90 13.57
N ARG A 429 11.47 -30.86 12.88
CA ARG A 429 11.72 -32.32 13.04
C ARG A 429 13.20 -32.78 12.98
N ASN A 430 14.07 -32.06 12.27
CA ASN A 430 15.45 -32.46 12.02
C ASN A 430 16.48 -31.44 12.54
N GLU A 431 16.09 -30.54 13.43
CA GLU A 431 16.96 -29.46 13.89
C GLU A 431 17.61 -29.71 15.26
N SER A 432 18.78 -29.12 15.45
CA SER A 432 19.52 -29.19 16.68
C SER A 432 18.88 -28.32 17.78
N ARG A 433 18.33 -28.92 18.81
CA ARG A 433 17.84 -28.21 20.00
C ARG A 433 18.91 -27.30 20.60
N SER A 434 20.19 -27.73 20.59
CA SER A 434 21.30 -26.93 21.09
C SER A 434 21.52 -25.63 20.29
N GLY A 435 21.34 -25.66 18.96
CA GLY A 435 21.43 -24.45 18.16
C GLY A 435 20.35 -23.42 18.51
N ASN A 436 19.13 -23.87 18.75
CA ASN A 436 18.04 -23.00 19.17
C ASN A 436 18.26 -22.39 20.53
N TYR A 437 18.81 -23.17 21.47
CA TYR A 437 19.17 -22.67 22.81
C TYR A 437 20.28 -21.61 22.73
N LEU A 438 21.36 -21.89 22.02
CA LEU A 438 22.47 -20.94 21.83
C LEU A 438 22.02 -19.64 21.14
N PHE A 439 21.14 -19.76 20.19
CA PHE A 439 20.58 -18.59 19.50
C PHE A 439 19.70 -17.75 20.44
N HIS A 440 18.87 -18.41 21.26
CA HIS A 440 18.06 -17.70 22.25
C HIS A 440 18.98 -16.94 23.25
N GLU A 441 20.04 -17.59 23.76
CA GLU A 441 20.98 -16.94 24.66
C GLU A 441 21.72 -15.77 23.99
N TRP A 442 22.11 -15.90 22.72
CA TRP A 442 22.72 -14.81 21.98
C TRP A 442 21.76 -13.59 21.83
N VAL A 443 20.48 -13.84 21.57
CA VAL A 443 19.46 -12.76 21.50
C VAL A 443 19.27 -12.13 22.88
N ARG A 444 19.14 -12.96 23.95
CA ARG A 444 19.00 -12.48 25.32
C ARG A 444 20.18 -11.60 25.75
N GLU A 445 21.40 -12.05 25.49
CA GLU A 445 22.61 -11.27 25.79
C GLU A 445 22.69 -9.97 25.01
N SER A 446 22.32 -10.00 23.75
CA SER A 446 22.26 -8.78 22.90
C SER A 446 21.29 -7.75 23.49
N LEU A 447 20.16 -8.17 24.04
CA LEU A 447 19.18 -7.31 24.72
C LEU A 447 19.70 -6.83 26.09
N ALA A 448 20.26 -7.74 26.89
CA ALA A 448 20.84 -7.39 28.21
C ALA A 448 21.98 -6.37 28.09
N GLN A 449 22.81 -6.49 27.05
CA GLN A 449 23.90 -5.54 26.76
C GLN A 449 23.42 -4.29 26.02
N ASN A 450 22.12 -4.18 25.75
CA ASN A 450 21.53 -3.07 24.99
C ASN A 450 22.24 -2.84 23.66
N LEU A 451 22.52 -3.92 22.90
CA LEU A 451 23.17 -3.83 21.60
C LEU A 451 22.35 -2.94 20.64
N PRO A 452 22.95 -1.95 19.97
CA PRO A 452 22.23 -1.14 18.99
C PRO A 452 21.57 -2.00 17.90
N TYR A 453 20.34 -1.66 17.53
CA TYR A 453 19.52 -2.48 16.63
C TYR A 453 20.17 -2.69 15.25
N ASP A 454 20.77 -1.64 14.69
CA ASP A 454 21.55 -1.72 13.46
C ASP A 454 22.66 -2.77 13.53
N ARG A 455 23.39 -2.82 14.66
CA ARG A 455 24.43 -3.81 14.90
C ARG A 455 23.88 -5.21 15.14
N PHE A 456 22.75 -5.31 15.83
CA PHE A 456 22.07 -6.60 16.03
C PHE A 456 21.69 -7.22 14.68
N VAL A 457 21.03 -6.44 13.81
CA VAL A 457 20.62 -6.91 12.48
C VAL A 457 21.82 -7.20 11.58
N ALA A 458 22.83 -6.32 11.57
CA ALA A 458 24.04 -6.55 10.78
C ALA A 458 24.76 -7.87 11.20
N ARG A 459 24.91 -8.12 12.51
CA ARG A 459 25.49 -9.38 13.00
C ARG A 459 24.65 -10.61 12.63
N LEU A 460 23.32 -10.49 12.65
CA LEU A 460 22.43 -11.58 12.27
C LEU A 460 22.53 -11.90 10.78
N ILE A 461 22.41 -10.89 9.92
CA ILE A 461 22.41 -11.05 8.46
C ILE A 461 23.76 -11.58 7.95
N THR A 462 24.88 -11.10 8.51
CA THR A 462 26.22 -11.49 8.07
C THR A 462 26.77 -12.71 8.79
N ALA A 463 25.98 -13.35 9.67
CA ALA A 463 26.44 -14.47 10.47
C ALA A 463 27.00 -15.62 9.63
N SER A 464 28.22 -16.07 9.96
CA SER A 464 28.95 -17.13 9.28
C SER A 464 29.68 -18.03 10.26
N GLY A 465 30.03 -19.24 9.85
CA GLY A 465 30.73 -20.23 10.64
C GLY A 465 29.84 -21.28 11.28
N ASP A 466 30.30 -21.87 12.38
CA ASP A 466 29.58 -22.90 13.13
C ASP A 466 28.67 -22.27 14.20
N VAL A 467 27.45 -22.76 14.32
CA VAL A 467 26.43 -22.25 15.27
C VAL A 467 26.89 -22.26 16.74
N ARG A 468 27.84 -23.12 17.11
CA ARG A 468 28.38 -23.19 18.49
C ARG A 468 29.37 -22.07 18.80
N ILE A 469 29.95 -21.46 17.76
CA ILE A 469 30.90 -20.34 17.89
C ILE A 469 30.17 -19.02 17.60
N ASN A 470 29.30 -19.03 16.61
CA ASN A 470 28.47 -17.88 16.22
C ASN A 470 26.98 -18.29 16.20
N PRO A 471 26.28 -18.14 17.33
CA PRO A 471 24.90 -18.60 17.46
C PRO A 471 23.92 -17.90 16.48
N ALA A 472 24.20 -16.69 16.02
CA ALA A 472 23.40 -15.97 15.04
C ALA A 472 23.24 -16.75 13.70
N VAL A 473 24.18 -17.65 13.40
CA VAL A 473 24.10 -18.59 12.26
C VAL A 473 22.81 -19.41 12.28
N ASN A 474 22.24 -19.69 13.46
CA ASN A 474 21.05 -20.54 13.61
C ASN A 474 19.85 -19.98 12.82
N TRP A 475 19.71 -18.66 12.70
CA TRP A 475 18.66 -18.05 11.90
C TRP A 475 18.75 -18.46 10.42
N HIS A 476 19.97 -18.43 9.84
CA HIS A 476 20.17 -18.87 8.45
C HIS A 476 19.92 -20.36 8.22
N LEU A 477 20.11 -21.19 9.26
CA LEU A 477 19.89 -22.63 9.18
C LEU A 477 18.39 -23.00 9.06
N LYS A 478 17.47 -22.06 9.40
CA LYS A 478 16.02 -22.24 9.25
C LYS A 478 15.55 -22.27 7.79
N PHE A 479 16.38 -21.82 6.87
CA PHE A 479 15.99 -21.64 5.48
C PHE A 479 16.72 -22.59 4.56
N GLN A 480 15.98 -23.30 3.69
CA GLN A 480 16.52 -24.17 2.67
C GLN A 480 16.92 -23.38 1.41
N LYS A 481 16.18 -22.33 1.08
CA LYS A 481 16.29 -21.55 -0.15
C LYS A 481 16.69 -20.11 0.11
N MET A 482 17.31 -19.47 -0.90
CA MET A 482 17.65 -18.05 -0.83
C MET A 482 16.41 -17.17 -0.76
N GLU A 483 15.34 -17.57 -1.46
CA GLU A 483 14.07 -16.85 -1.51
C GLU A 483 13.45 -16.71 -0.11
N GLU A 484 13.44 -17.79 0.66
CA GLU A 484 12.90 -17.80 2.03
C GLU A 484 13.66 -16.83 2.94
N ARG A 485 14.99 -16.73 2.78
CA ARG A 485 15.82 -15.75 3.52
C ARG A 485 15.50 -14.32 3.11
N ALA A 486 15.32 -14.09 1.80
CA ALA A 486 14.98 -12.77 1.28
C ALA A 486 13.58 -12.33 1.77
N GLU A 487 12.59 -13.20 1.66
CA GLU A 487 11.22 -12.93 2.09
C GLU A 487 11.14 -12.60 3.58
N ASP A 488 11.81 -13.39 4.43
CA ASP A 488 11.87 -13.15 5.88
C ASP A 488 12.63 -11.85 6.21
N THR A 489 13.75 -11.60 5.54
CA THR A 489 14.52 -10.37 5.72
C THR A 489 13.68 -9.14 5.39
N ALA A 490 12.98 -9.16 4.25
CA ALA A 490 12.11 -8.06 3.82
C ALA A 490 10.95 -7.85 4.82
N GLN A 491 10.33 -8.94 5.27
CA GLN A 491 9.19 -8.85 6.17
C GLN A 491 9.60 -8.40 7.58
N ILE A 492 10.68 -8.95 8.16
CA ILE A 492 11.08 -8.69 9.55
C ILE A 492 11.80 -7.33 9.68
N PHE A 493 12.67 -6.96 8.72
CA PHE A 493 13.55 -5.80 8.89
C PHE A 493 13.15 -4.59 8.03
N LEU A 494 12.24 -4.78 7.06
CA LEU A 494 11.76 -3.69 6.20
C LEU A 494 10.24 -3.50 6.27
N GLY A 495 9.50 -4.43 6.91
CA GLY A 495 8.04 -4.41 6.90
C GLY A 495 7.42 -4.66 5.52
N GLN A 496 8.17 -5.24 4.58
CA GLN A 496 7.75 -5.43 3.19
C GLN A 496 7.42 -6.90 2.91
N ARG A 497 6.23 -7.17 2.37
CA ARG A 497 5.82 -8.52 1.95
C ARG A 497 6.06 -8.69 0.46
N ILE A 498 7.17 -9.30 0.09
CA ILE A 498 7.58 -9.46 -1.31
C ILE A 498 7.25 -10.83 -1.93
N GLN A 499 6.64 -11.75 -1.18
CA GLN A 499 6.41 -13.14 -1.61
C GLN A 499 5.62 -13.25 -2.91
N TYR A 500 4.61 -12.39 -3.12
CA TYR A 500 3.82 -12.38 -4.34
C TYR A 500 4.64 -11.96 -5.57
N ALA A 501 5.65 -11.09 -5.37
CA ALA A 501 6.52 -10.64 -6.45
C ALA A 501 7.45 -11.74 -6.99
N LYS A 502 7.50 -12.92 -6.37
CA LYS A 502 8.23 -14.09 -6.89
C LYS A 502 7.68 -14.61 -8.21
N CYS A 503 6.36 -14.63 -8.37
CA CYS A 503 5.69 -15.26 -9.53
C CYS A 503 5.13 -14.23 -10.52
N HIS A 504 4.75 -13.06 -10.05
CA HIS A 504 4.18 -11.95 -10.81
C HIS A 504 4.43 -10.65 -10.04
N HIS A 505 4.14 -9.49 -10.64
CA HIS A 505 4.20 -8.22 -9.92
C HIS A 505 3.28 -8.25 -8.69
N HIS A 506 3.72 -7.59 -7.60
CA HIS A 506 2.97 -7.62 -6.35
C HIS A 506 1.60 -6.92 -6.51
N PRO A 507 0.47 -7.56 -6.17
CA PRO A 507 -0.86 -7.03 -6.49
C PRO A 507 -1.26 -5.79 -5.68
N TYR A 508 -0.57 -5.50 -4.58
CA TYR A 508 -0.89 -4.39 -3.66
C TYR A 508 0.29 -3.48 -3.35
N GLU A 509 1.47 -3.80 -3.88
CA GLU A 509 2.72 -3.08 -3.64
C GLU A 509 3.42 -2.80 -4.98
N LYS A 510 4.34 -1.85 -4.98
CA LYS A 510 5.08 -1.45 -6.19
C LYS A 510 6.14 -2.44 -6.67
N TRP A 511 6.34 -3.55 -5.96
CA TRP A 511 7.44 -4.48 -6.22
C TRP A 511 7.20 -5.34 -7.45
N SER A 512 8.11 -5.26 -8.40
CA SER A 512 8.14 -6.11 -9.58
C SER A 512 8.79 -7.46 -9.27
N GLN A 513 8.63 -8.43 -10.19
CA GLN A 513 9.36 -9.69 -10.12
C GLN A 513 10.87 -9.48 -10.24
N GLN A 514 11.31 -8.46 -10.95
CA GLN A 514 12.73 -8.11 -11.04
C GLN A 514 13.26 -7.64 -9.68
N ASP A 515 12.56 -6.76 -8.97
CA ASP A 515 12.93 -6.30 -7.62
C ASP A 515 13.06 -7.48 -6.65
N TYR A 516 12.13 -8.43 -6.73
CA TYR A 516 12.18 -9.66 -5.92
C TYR A 516 13.46 -10.46 -6.14
N TRP A 517 13.80 -10.76 -7.41
CA TRP A 517 14.97 -11.57 -7.72
C TRP A 517 16.28 -10.83 -7.49
N GLN A 518 16.31 -9.52 -7.68
CA GLN A 518 17.45 -8.68 -7.31
C GLN A 518 17.67 -8.69 -5.80
N PHE A 519 16.61 -8.57 -5.00
CA PHE A 519 16.73 -8.64 -3.54
C PHE A 519 17.13 -10.06 -3.06
N ALA A 520 16.57 -11.10 -3.64
CA ALA A 520 16.92 -12.49 -3.32
C ALA A 520 18.39 -12.82 -3.66
N ALA A 521 18.97 -12.15 -4.66
CA ALA A 521 20.34 -12.39 -5.10
C ALA A 521 21.38 -12.17 -3.99
N PHE A 522 21.14 -11.31 -3.01
CA PHE A 522 22.04 -11.14 -1.85
C PHE A 522 22.33 -12.46 -1.11
N PHE A 523 21.42 -13.42 -1.17
CA PHE A 523 21.54 -14.71 -0.49
C PHE A 523 22.00 -15.85 -1.41
N PHE A 524 22.27 -15.58 -2.69
CA PHE A 524 22.64 -16.61 -3.68
C PHE A 524 23.89 -17.40 -3.28
N ASN A 525 24.89 -16.71 -2.74
CA ASN A 525 26.17 -17.31 -2.35
C ASN A 525 26.16 -17.96 -0.97
N VAL A 526 25.02 -17.96 -0.25
CA VAL A 526 24.92 -18.57 1.09
C VAL A 526 24.85 -20.09 0.97
N THR A 527 25.83 -20.76 1.61
CA THR A 527 25.94 -22.22 1.57
C THR A 527 25.87 -22.81 2.97
N GLN A 528 25.03 -23.82 3.13
CA GLN A 528 24.92 -24.61 4.35
C GLN A 528 25.81 -25.86 4.25
N LYS A 529 26.60 -26.14 5.30
CA LYS A 529 27.42 -27.35 5.43
C LYS A 529 27.14 -28.06 6.75
N SER A 530 27.03 -29.40 6.70
CA SER A 530 26.89 -30.28 7.88
C SER A 530 25.74 -29.90 8.83
N GLY A 531 24.65 -29.26 8.33
CA GLY A 531 23.49 -28.86 9.13
C GLY A 531 23.74 -27.83 10.23
N ARG A 532 24.98 -27.35 10.40
CA ARG A 532 25.38 -26.44 11.50
C ARG A 532 26.19 -25.23 11.07
N ARG A 533 26.60 -25.18 9.81
CA ARG A 533 27.55 -24.17 9.34
C ARG A 533 26.99 -23.41 8.14
N ILE A 534 27.18 -22.10 8.15
CA ILE A 534 26.85 -21.20 7.05
C ILE A 534 28.11 -20.48 6.57
N TYR A 535 28.29 -20.41 5.26
CA TYR A 535 29.39 -19.70 4.61
C TYR A 535 28.89 -18.96 3.39
N GLY A 536 29.50 -17.80 3.09
CA GLY A 536 29.39 -17.11 1.80
C GLY A 536 30.44 -17.67 0.83
N LYS A 537 30.04 -17.98 -0.41
CA LYS A 537 30.98 -18.33 -1.49
C LYS A 537 31.55 -17.05 -2.10
N GLN A 538 32.80 -17.15 -2.61
CA GLN A 538 33.42 -16.09 -3.40
C GLN A 538 33.01 -16.27 -4.88
N ALA A 539 31.84 -15.72 -5.23
CA ALA A 539 31.27 -15.81 -6.58
C ALA A 539 30.45 -14.54 -6.88
N ARG A 540 30.02 -14.36 -8.13
CA ARG A 540 29.13 -13.25 -8.51
C ARG A 540 27.81 -13.32 -7.72
N VAL A 541 27.35 -12.17 -7.25
CA VAL A 541 26.11 -12.04 -6.46
C VAL A 541 24.96 -11.73 -7.40
N GLN A 542 24.47 -12.77 -8.05
CA GLN A 542 23.40 -12.71 -9.05
C GLN A 542 22.38 -13.80 -8.78
N ALA A 543 21.13 -13.56 -9.14
CA ALA A 543 20.07 -14.58 -9.17
C ALA A 543 19.48 -14.68 -10.57
N ARG A 544 18.89 -15.85 -10.87
CA ARG A 544 18.16 -16.04 -12.12
C ARG A 544 16.70 -15.70 -11.90
N ASN A 545 16.19 -14.73 -12.65
CA ASN A 545 14.77 -14.49 -12.73
C ASN A 545 14.10 -15.67 -13.45
N THR A 546 13.25 -16.40 -12.75
CA THR A 546 12.65 -17.65 -13.25
C THR A 546 11.66 -17.44 -14.38
N LYS A 547 11.16 -16.23 -14.59
CA LYS A 547 10.21 -15.91 -15.65
C LYS A 547 10.91 -15.77 -17.02
N ASN A 548 11.94 -14.93 -17.08
CA ASN A 548 12.63 -14.59 -18.34
C ASN A 548 14.01 -15.22 -18.47
N ASN A 549 14.43 -16.06 -17.50
CA ASN A 549 15.75 -16.68 -17.43
C ASN A 549 16.95 -15.70 -17.39
N GLN A 550 16.73 -14.42 -17.20
CA GLN A 550 17.80 -13.42 -17.13
C GLN A 550 18.51 -13.47 -15.78
N MET A 551 19.82 -13.27 -15.79
CA MET A 551 20.61 -13.05 -14.57
C MET A 551 20.49 -11.60 -14.14
N VAL A 552 20.14 -11.39 -12.87
CA VAL A 552 20.00 -10.06 -12.28
C VAL A 552 20.99 -9.88 -11.14
N TRP A 553 21.63 -8.69 -11.04
CA TRP A 553 22.50 -8.33 -9.96
C TRP A 553 21.69 -8.02 -8.69
N ALA A 554 22.33 -8.21 -7.52
CA ALA A 554 21.70 -7.89 -6.25
C ALA A 554 21.40 -6.38 -6.15
N ALA A 555 20.21 -6.06 -5.64
CA ALA A 555 19.77 -4.70 -5.33
C ALA A 555 18.90 -4.67 -4.07
N GLY A 556 18.99 -3.58 -3.32
CA GLY A 556 18.00 -3.27 -2.29
C GLY A 556 16.64 -2.95 -2.91
N LEU A 557 15.55 -3.09 -2.15
CA LEU A 557 14.21 -2.79 -2.65
C LEU A 557 14.10 -1.30 -3.03
N GLY A 558 13.91 -1.04 -4.32
CA GLY A 558 13.85 0.31 -4.89
C GLY A 558 15.20 1.02 -5.00
N ALA A 559 16.32 0.28 -4.91
CA ALA A 559 17.67 0.79 -5.10
C ALA A 559 18.29 0.30 -6.41
N GLU A 560 19.32 0.99 -6.88
CA GLU A 560 20.09 0.57 -8.04
C GLU A 560 20.85 -0.74 -7.79
N PRO A 561 21.00 -1.61 -8.80
CA PRO A 561 21.74 -2.85 -8.67
C PRO A 561 23.25 -2.63 -8.44
N PHE A 562 23.83 -3.43 -7.55
CA PHE A 562 25.28 -3.50 -7.32
C PHE A 562 25.96 -4.22 -8.47
N GLN A 563 26.42 -3.49 -9.46
CA GLN A 563 27.12 -4.05 -10.62
C GLN A 563 28.43 -4.74 -10.20
N ASP A 564 28.71 -5.91 -10.79
CA ASP A 564 29.92 -6.71 -10.55
C ASP A 564 30.18 -7.10 -9.08
N LEU A 565 29.14 -7.14 -8.24
CA LEU A 565 29.27 -7.55 -6.85
C LEU A 565 29.72 -9.02 -6.76
N GLN A 566 30.77 -9.26 -5.99
CA GLN A 566 31.34 -10.59 -5.74
C GLN A 566 31.42 -10.89 -4.24
N GLY A 567 31.43 -12.19 -3.90
CA GLY A 567 31.61 -12.63 -2.53
C GLY A 567 30.30 -12.84 -1.78
N ASP A 568 30.30 -12.53 -0.48
CA ASP A 568 29.13 -12.68 0.38
C ASP A 568 28.21 -11.46 0.26
N GLY A 569 27.17 -11.54 -0.52
CA GLY A 569 26.21 -10.45 -0.75
C GLY A 569 25.53 -9.93 0.52
N ARG A 570 25.50 -10.72 1.60
CA ARG A 570 24.88 -10.34 2.88
C ARG A 570 25.60 -9.15 3.55
N ILE A 571 26.88 -8.94 3.25
CA ILE A 571 27.64 -7.79 3.75
C ILE A 571 27.06 -6.50 3.16
N GLN A 572 26.87 -6.46 1.83
CA GLN A 572 26.27 -5.31 1.16
C GLN A 572 24.81 -5.10 1.56
N LEU A 573 24.06 -6.20 1.72
CA LEU A 573 22.70 -6.14 2.23
C LEU A 573 22.66 -5.50 3.64
N ALA A 574 23.51 -5.94 4.56
CA ALA A 574 23.56 -5.38 5.91
C ALA A 574 23.90 -3.88 5.91
N ASN A 575 24.86 -3.46 5.07
CA ASN A 575 25.20 -2.06 4.91
C ASN A 575 24.01 -1.25 4.37
N TRP A 576 23.33 -1.75 3.33
CA TRP A 576 22.15 -1.09 2.76
C TRP A 576 20.98 -1.03 3.75
N LEU A 577 20.71 -2.13 4.49
CA LEU A 577 19.64 -2.17 5.51
C LEU A 577 19.84 -1.09 6.58
N THR A 578 21.08 -0.95 7.07
CA THR A 578 21.40 -0.08 8.21
C THR A 578 21.84 1.33 7.80
N ASP A 579 21.80 1.63 6.51
CA ASP A 579 22.07 2.98 6.00
C ASP A 579 21.00 3.97 6.45
N SER A 580 21.42 5.16 6.82
CA SER A 580 20.50 6.21 7.32
C SER A 580 19.50 6.69 6.27
N SER A 581 19.80 6.50 4.98
CA SER A 581 18.91 6.82 3.87
C SER A 581 17.90 5.72 3.54
N ASN A 582 18.01 4.53 4.18
CA ASN A 582 17.06 3.46 3.95
C ASN A 582 15.65 3.85 4.44
N PRO A 583 14.64 3.90 3.55
CA PRO A 583 13.33 4.42 3.91
C PRO A 583 12.47 3.46 4.75
N PHE A 584 12.89 2.19 4.88
CA PHE A 584 12.07 1.13 5.49
C PHE A 584 12.57 0.72 6.87
N PHE A 585 13.89 0.60 7.06
CA PHE A 585 14.50 -0.04 8.24
C PHE A 585 14.09 0.58 9.58
N ALA A 586 14.15 1.92 9.67
CA ALA A 586 13.72 2.62 10.88
C ALA A 586 12.19 2.58 11.05
N LYS A 587 11.44 2.73 9.94
CA LYS A 587 9.96 2.74 9.97
C LYS A 587 9.35 1.42 10.39
N MET A 588 10.05 0.30 10.15
CA MET A 588 9.56 -1.02 10.53
C MET A 588 9.43 -1.18 12.05
N LEU A 589 10.23 -0.45 12.85
CA LEU A 589 10.21 -0.52 14.32
C LEU A 589 9.23 0.46 14.97
N VAL A 590 8.75 1.45 14.24
CA VAL A 590 7.79 2.47 14.69
C VAL A 590 6.39 2.12 14.19
#